data_b0bef0c790386f3784d97dac795f1f4b
#
_entry.id   b0bef0c790386f3784d97dac795f1f4b
#
_cell.length_a   1.000
_cell.length_b   1.000
_cell.length_c   1.000
_cell.angle_alpha   90.00
_cell.angle_beta   90.00
_cell.angle_gamma   90.00
#
_symmetry.space_group_name_H-M   'P 1'
#
loop_
_entity.id
_entity.type
_entity.pdbx_description
1 polymer ?
#
loop_
_entity_poly.entity_id
_entity_poly.type
_entity_poly.pdbx_seq_one_letter_code
_entity_poly.pdbx_strand_id
1 'polypeptide(L)'
;VCIVPTVGSMQGAFASFMALNQMRDDRDTILFIDPGFPVQKAQCKVQGIRFESFDVIDYRGEKLEAKLEEILSSGRISGMIYSNPNNPTWMCLNEEELEIIGRMATKHDVIVIEDLAYLNMDFREDRSKPFEAPYQPSVARYTENCIHLLSGSKMFSYAGQRIAVVAMNPALADRCYEGFAERYGNDGQFRRNFIFNILYVLSSGVPHSAQYALA
;
A
#
# COMPACT_ATOMS: atom_id res chain seq x y z
N VAL A 1 -12.88 -8.53 -0.92
CA VAL A 1 -12.04 -7.33 -0.78
C VAL A 1 -12.68 -6.41 0.25
N CYS A 2 -11.88 -5.91 1.20
CA CYS A 2 -12.29 -4.84 2.09
C CYS A 2 -11.93 -3.50 1.44
N ILE A 3 -12.93 -2.68 1.13
CA ILE A 3 -12.75 -1.39 0.45
C ILE A 3 -13.15 -0.27 1.39
N VAL A 4 -12.24 0.68 1.61
CA VAL A 4 -12.45 1.80 2.53
C VAL A 4 -12.15 3.11 1.80
N PRO A 5 -13.12 4.02 1.62
CA PRO A 5 -12.87 5.30 1.00
C PRO A 5 -11.99 6.20 1.88
N THR A 6 -11.14 7.02 1.21
CA THR A 6 -10.20 7.93 1.87
C THR A 6 -10.15 9.29 1.19
N VAL A 7 -9.68 10.30 1.91
CA VAL A 7 -9.48 11.68 1.42
C VAL A 7 -8.21 11.73 0.55
N GLY A 8 -8.30 11.14 -0.64
CA GLY A 8 -7.16 10.88 -1.53
C GLY A 8 -6.26 9.75 -1.01
N SER A 9 -5.44 9.18 -1.91
CA SER A 9 -4.47 8.13 -1.56
C SER A 9 -3.43 8.57 -0.51
N MET A 10 -3.22 9.88 -0.36
CA MET A 10 -2.33 10.43 0.66
C MET A 10 -2.81 10.13 2.08
N GLN A 11 -4.12 10.22 2.36
CA GLN A 11 -4.66 9.80 3.65
C GLN A 11 -4.56 8.28 3.81
N GLY A 12 -4.83 7.53 2.74
CA GLY A 12 -4.69 6.08 2.74
C GLY A 12 -3.27 5.62 3.08
N ALA A 13 -2.25 6.24 2.47
CA ALA A 13 -0.84 5.96 2.75
C ALA A 13 -0.49 6.32 4.21
N PHE A 14 -0.87 7.51 4.66
CA PHE A 14 -0.62 7.97 6.04
C PHE A 14 -1.22 7.01 7.08
N ALA A 15 -2.47 6.62 6.88
CA ALA A 15 -3.17 5.67 7.74
C ALA A 15 -2.54 4.28 7.69
N SER A 16 -2.10 3.82 6.51
CA SER A 16 -1.43 2.53 6.35
C SER A 16 -0.10 2.51 7.11
N PHE A 17 0.74 3.55 6.98
CA PHE A 17 2.00 3.63 7.74
C PHE A 17 1.76 3.61 9.24
N MET A 18 0.78 4.38 9.72
CA MET A 18 0.39 4.38 11.13
C MET A 18 -0.07 3.00 11.60
N ALA A 19 -0.92 2.32 10.82
CA ALA A 19 -1.39 0.99 11.15
C ALA A 19 -0.23 -0.02 11.22
N LEU A 20 0.67 -0.02 10.25
CA LEU A 20 1.81 -0.93 10.19
C LEU A 20 2.80 -0.71 11.34
N ASN A 21 2.95 0.54 11.80
CA ASN A 21 3.82 0.86 12.93
C ASN A 21 3.20 0.53 14.30
N GLN A 22 1.87 0.38 14.36
CA GLN A 22 1.15 0.16 15.63
C GLN A 22 0.69 -1.28 15.82
N MET A 23 0.65 -2.09 14.76
CA MET A 23 0.12 -3.44 14.84
C MET A 23 1.02 -4.43 15.58
N ARG A 24 2.33 -4.15 15.65
CA ARG A 24 3.36 -4.98 16.28
C ARG A 24 4.45 -4.11 16.90
N ASP A 25 4.94 -4.52 18.06
CA ASP A 25 5.99 -3.79 18.79
C ASP A 25 7.41 -4.16 18.32
N ASP A 26 7.57 -5.34 17.71
CA ASP A 26 8.85 -5.85 17.23
C ASP A 26 9.26 -5.31 15.84
N ARG A 27 8.36 -4.58 15.15
CA ARG A 27 8.57 -4.09 13.78
C ARG A 27 8.26 -2.60 13.66
N ASP A 28 9.27 -1.81 13.46
CA ASP A 28 9.21 -0.34 13.52
C ASP A 28 9.56 0.38 12.22
N THR A 29 9.85 -0.36 11.15
CA THR A 29 10.44 0.20 9.94
C THR A 29 9.59 -0.08 8.70
N ILE A 30 9.39 0.94 7.86
CA ILE A 30 8.78 0.83 6.53
C ILE A 30 9.87 0.80 5.48
N LEU A 31 9.82 -0.18 4.57
CA LEU A 31 10.73 -0.29 3.44
C LEU A 31 10.14 0.42 2.21
N PHE A 32 10.87 1.37 1.64
CA PHE A 32 10.53 2.00 0.37
C PHE A 32 11.31 1.35 -0.77
N ILE A 33 10.61 0.83 -1.76
CA ILE A 33 11.20 0.37 -3.02
C ILE A 33 11.19 1.59 -3.96
N ASP A 34 12.32 2.30 -3.96
CA ASP A 34 12.52 3.50 -4.75
C ASP A 34 12.80 3.18 -6.23
N PRO A 35 12.63 4.18 -7.11
CA PRO A 35 12.14 5.52 -6.88
C PRO A 35 10.65 5.53 -6.51
N GLY A 36 10.21 6.54 -5.76
CA GLY A 36 8.84 6.63 -5.28
C GLY A 36 8.41 8.07 -5.01
N PHE A 37 7.15 8.26 -4.63
CA PHE A 37 6.61 9.58 -4.35
C PHE A 37 7.18 10.12 -3.02
N PRO A 38 7.99 11.21 -3.05
CA PRO A 38 8.79 11.60 -1.88
C PRO A 38 7.97 12.04 -0.67
N VAL A 39 6.71 12.45 -0.88
CA VAL A 39 5.82 12.88 0.20
C VAL A 39 5.48 11.73 1.15
N GLN A 40 5.50 10.48 0.69
CA GLN A 40 5.25 9.31 1.54
C GLN A 40 6.36 9.14 2.59
N LYS A 41 7.62 9.39 2.24
CA LYS A 41 8.73 9.42 3.23
C LYS A 41 8.58 10.58 4.22
N ALA A 42 8.09 11.74 3.75
CA ALA A 42 7.76 12.85 4.63
C ALA A 42 6.64 12.49 5.63
N GLN A 43 5.65 11.69 5.20
CA GLN A 43 4.61 11.18 6.11
C GLN A 43 5.18 10.30 7.22
N CYS A 44 6.14 9.42 6.91
CA CYS A 44 6.84 8.64 7.93
C CYS A 44 7.58 9.55 8.93
N LYS A 45 8.27 10.59 8.42
CA LYS A 45 8.96 11.56 9.29
C LYS A 45 8.00 12.28 10.24
N VAL A 46 6.85 12.74 9.73
CA VAL A 46 5.82 13.42 10.55
C VAL A 46 5.27 12.51 11.64
N GLN A 47 5.15 11.22 11.35
CA GLN A 47 4.66 10.21 12.29
C GLN A 47 5.74 9.66 13.24
N GLY A 48 7.01 10.02 13.06
CA GLY A 48 8.12 9.45 13.81
C GLY A 48 8.42 7.99 13.46
N ILE A 49 7.97 7.52 12.30
CA ILE A 49 8.17 6.15 11.83
C ILE A 49 9.51 6.03 11.12
N ARG A 50 10.28 5.02 11.45
CA ARG A 50 11.52 4.69 10.76
C ARG A 50 11.24 4.19 9.36
N PHE A 51 12.16 4.47 8.43
CA PHE A 51 12.09 3.90 7.11
C PHE A 51 13.49 3.64 6.55
N GLU A 52 13.57 2.64 5.70
CA GLU A 52 14.71 2.30 4.86
C GLU A 52 14.30 2.34 3.40
N SER A 53 15.25 2.45 2.49
CA SER A 53 14.95 2.40 1.06
C SER A 53 16.11 1.86 0.24
N PHE A 54 15.78 1.29 -0.92
CA PHE A 54 16.75 0.94 -1.97
C PHE A 54 16.18 1.29 -3.33
N ASP A 55 17.04 1.56 -4.30
CA ASP A 55 16.63 1.83 -5.68
C ASP A 55 16.47 0.50 -6.43
N VAL A 56 15.24 0.19 -6.86
CA VAL A 56 14.93 -1.06 -7.57
C VAL A 56 15.61 -1.15 -8.95
N ILE A 57 16.01 -0.03 -9.54
CA ILE A 57 16.70 -0.01 -10.83
C ILE A 57 17.97 -0.86 -10.80
N ASP A 58 18.69 -0.85 -9.67
CA ASP A 58 19.92 -1.62 -9.49
C ASP A 58 19.67 -3.13 -9.24
N TYR A 59 18.43 -3.48 -8.93
CA TYR A 59 18.03 -4.82 -8.46
C TYR A 59 16.87 -5.42 -9.25
N ARG A 60 16.71 -5.08 -10.56
CA ARG A 60 15.65 -5.64 -11.41
C ARG A 60 15.81 -7.15 -11.61
N GLY A 61 14.66 -7.83 -11.81
CA GLY A 61 14.58 -9.28 -12.05
C GLY A 61 15.05 -10.10 -10.83
N GLU A 62 15.81 -11.16 -11.07
CA GLU A 62 16.26 -12.10 -10.03
C GLU A 62 17.04 -11.46 -8.87
N LYS A 63 17.73 -10.34 -9.12
CA LYS A 63 18.46 -9.63 -8.07
C LYS A 63 17.55 -9.05 -6.98
N LEU A 64 16.28 -8.81 -7.31
CA LEU A 64 15.31 -8.25 -6.38
C LEU A 64 15.06 -9.20 -5.19
N GLU A 65 15.04 -10.50 -5.43
CA GLU A 65 14.84 -11.48 -4.37
C GLU A 65 15.96 -11.44 -3.33
N ALA A 66 17.22 -11.46 -3.80
CA ALA A 66 18.37 -11.41 -2.90
C ALA A 66 18.40 -10.10 -2.09
N LYS A 67 18.02 -8.97 -2.73
CA LYS A 67 17.97 -7.67 -2.04
C LYS A 67 16.85 -7.61 -0.99
N LEU A 68 15.68 -8.13 -1.31
CA LEU A 68 14.58 -8.21 -0.35
C LEU A 68 14.92 -9.16 0.81
N GLU A 69 15.53 -10.32 0.53
CA GLU A 69 15.96 -11.26 1.58
C GLU A 69 16.96 -10.60 2.55
N GLU A 70 17.97 -9.88 2.02
CA GLU A 70 18.94 -9.15 2.82
C GLU A 70 18.27 -8.20 3.84
N ILE A 71 17.28 -7.43 3.38
CA ILE A 71 16.62 -6.41 4.20
C ILE A 71 15.59 -7.03 5.15
N LEU A 72 14.72 -7.91 4.62
CA LEU A 72 13.59 -8.45 5.36
C LEU A 72 13.99 -9.46 6.45
N SER A 73 15.14 -10.15 6.29
CA SER A 73 15.68 -11.05 7.30
C SER A 73 16.07 -10.35 8.61
N SER A 74 16.17 -9.02 8.61
CA SER A 74 16.35 -8.23 9.83
C SER A 74 15.20 -8.37 10.82
N GLY A 75 14.03 -8.79 10.37
CA GLY A 75 12.81 -8.93 11.19
C GLY A 75 12.17 -7.61 11.62
N ARG A 76 12.72 -6.45 11.22
CA ARG A 76 12.26 -5.12 11.66
C ARG A 76 11.24 -4.47 10.73
N ILE A 77 11.12 -4.97 9.51
CA ILE A 77 10.24 -4.38 8.50
C ILE A 77 8.79 -4.79 8.78
N SER A 78 7.92 -3.81 9.04
CA SER A 78 6.49 -4.01 9.22
C SER A 78 5.73 -4.00 7.89
N GLY A 79 6.19 -3.19 6.95
CA GLY A 79 5.62 -3.10 5.62
C GLY A 79 6.57 -2.56 4.59
N MET A 80 6.24 -2.77 3.31
CA MET A 80 6.97 -2.19 2.18
C MET A 80 6.01 -1.48 1.23
N ILE A 81 6.51 -0.45 0.54
CA ILE A 81 5.72 0.34 -0.40
C ILE A 81 6.46 0.57 -1.70
N TYR A 82 5.72 0.52 -2.80
CA TYR A 82 6.12 0.96 -4.14
C TYR A 82 4.91 1.49 -4.92
N SER A 83 5.14 2.21 -6.03
CA SER A 83 4.09 2.60 -6.96
C SER A 83 4.22 1.89 -8.31
N ASN A 84 3.09 1.48 -8.92
CA ASN A 84 3.07 0.73 -10.18
C ASN A 84 1.82 1.07 -11.03
N PRO A 85 1.93 1.82 -12.13
CA PRO A 85 3.12 2.49 -12.67
C PRO A 85 3.77 3.48 -11.70
N ASN A 86 5.08 3.64 -11.84
CA ASN A 86 5.88 4.40 -10.88
C ASN A 86 5.81 5.91 -11.12
N ASN A 87 5.80 6.67 -10.05
CA ASN A 87 6.05 8.12 -10.04
C ASN A 87 7.38 8.38 -9.30
N PRO A 88 8.41 8.98 -9.96
CA PRO A 88 8.33 9.80 -11.18
C PRO A 88 8.78 9.12 -12.48
N THR A 89 9.27 7.89 -12.45
CA THR A 89 10.01 7.28 -13.56
C THR A 89 9.14 6.67 -14.65
N TRP A 90 7.85 6.45 -14.38
CA TRP A 90 6.92 5.72 -15.23
C TRP A 90 7.27 4.23 -15.44
N MET A 91 8.25 3.73 -14.71
CA MET A 91 8.64 2.34 -14.73
C MET A 91 7.49 1.47 -14.19
N CYS A 92 7.30 0.31 -14.80
CA CYS A 92 6.40 -0.71 -14.28
C CYS A 92 7.21 -1.93 -13.85
N LEU A 93 6.85 -2.48 -12.69
CA LEU A 93 7.29 -3.81 -12.29
C LEU A 93 6.58 -4.84 -13.17
N ASN A 94 7.32 -5.86 -13.58
CA ASN A 94 6.75 -6.97 -14.34
C ASN A 94 6.15 -8.05 -13.41
N GLU A 95 5.50 -9.06 -13.99
CA GLU A 95 4.83 -10.10 -13.20
C GLU A 95 5.82 -10.91 -12.34
N GLU A 96 7.02 -11.20 -12.85
CA GLU A 96 8.07 -11.90 -12.10
C GLU A 96 8.53 -11.10 -10.86
N GLU A 97 8.74 -9.80 -11.01
CA GLU A 97 9.13 -8.92 -9.91
C GLU A 97 8.01 -8.80 -8.85
N LEU A 98 6.75 -8.74 -9.30
CA LEU A 98 5.60 -8.73 -8.40
C LEU A 98 5.43 -10.07 -7.67
N GLU A 99 5.71 -11.18 -8.33
CA GLU A 99 5.74 -12.51 -7.72
C GLU A 99 6.83 -12.60 -6.64
N ILE A 100 8.04 -12.13 -6.94
CA ILE A 100 9.14 -12.05 -5.96
C ILE A 100 8.71 -11.23 -4.74
N ILE A 101 8.16 -10.02 -4.95
CA ILE A 101 7.69 -9.16 -3.86
C ILE A 101 6.62 -9.88 -3.03
N GLY A 102 5.63 -10.48 -3.67
CA GLY A 102 4.54 -11.18 -2.98
C GLY A 102 5.02 -12.38 -2.16
N ARG A 103 5.91 -13.20 -2.74
CA ARG A 103 6.49 -14.35 -2.07
C ARG A 103 7.35 -13.95 -0.88
N MET A 104 8.16 -12.91 -1.03
CA MET A 104 8.99 -12.38 0.04
C MET A 104 8.16 -11.74 1.16
N ALA A 105 7.08 -11.02 0.80
CA ALA A 105 6.11 -10.49 1.76
C ALA A 105 5.45 -11.60 2.59
N THR A 106 5.06 -12.69 1.96
CA THR A 106 4.48 -13.85 2.65
C THR A 106 5.50 -14.54 3.55
N LYS A 107 6.71 -14.79 3.03
CA LYS A 107 7.80 -15.48 3.75
C LYS A 107 8.18 -14.75 5.04
N HIS A 108 8.29 -13.43 5.00
CA HIS A 108 8.72 -12.59 6.13
C HIS A 108 7.56 -11.97 6.91
N ASP A 109 6.32 -12.31 6.54
CA ASP A 109 5.09 -11.74 7.12
C ASP A 109 5.12 -10.19 7.16
N VAL A 110 5.43 -9.59 6.01
CA VAL A 110 5.48 -8.14 5.78
C VAL A 110 4.28 -7.73 4.93
N ILE A 111 3.68 -6.58 5.20
CA ILE A 111 2.54 -6.08 4.42
C ILE A 111 3.03 -5.20 3.27
N VAL A 112 2.56 -5.48 2.07
CA VAL A 112 2.85 -4.68 0.87
C VAL A 112 1.79 -3.59 0.72
N ILE A 113 2.22 -2.34 0.58
CA ILE A 113 1.39 -1.22 0.12
C ILE A 113 1.71 -0.99 -1.35
N GLU A 114 0.78 -1.34 -2.22
CA GLU A 114 0.89 -1.07 -3.66
C GLU A 114 0.17 0.24 -3.99
N ASP A 115 0.93 1.29 -4.30
CA ASP A 115 0.37 2.59 -4.69
C ASP A 115 0.01 2.57 -6.18
N LEU A 116 -1.28 2.42 -6.44
CA LEU A 116 -1.89 2.36 -7.76
C LEU A 116 -2.52 3.70 -8.18
N ALA A 117 -1.92 4.82 -7.80
CA ALA A 117 -2.42 6.14 -8.19
C ALA A 117 -2.48 6.31 -9.72
N TYR A 118 -1.68 5.58 -10.47
CA TYR A 118 -1.62 5.56 -11.93
C TYR A 118 -2.16 4.25 -12.53
N LEU A 119 -3.10 3.60 -11.85
CA LEU A 119 -3.74 2.36 -12.33
C LEU A 119 -4.24 2.52 -13.77
N ASN A 120 -3.99 1.51 -14.61
CA ASN A 120 -4.34 1.45 -16.04
C ASN A 120 -3.66 2.52 -16.93
N MET A 121 -2.64 3.21 -16.41
CA MET A 121 -1.88 4.20 -17.16
C MET A 121 -0.53 3.66 -17.66
N ASP A 122 -0.42 2.37 -17.87
CA ASP A 122 0.70 1.74 -18.60
C ASP A 122 0.36 1.77 -20.10
N PHE A 123 0.91 2.76 -20.80
CA PHE A 123 0.59 3.01 -22.21
C PHE A 123 1.27 2.04 -23.20
N ARG A 124 1.97 1.02 -22.71
CA ARG A 124 2.52 -0.05 -23.56
C ARG A 124 1.44 -1.04 -24.01
N GLU A 125 0.33 -1.11 -23.25
CA GLU A 125 -0.79 -2.00 -23.49
C GLU A 125 -2.09 -1.34 -23.00
N ASP A 126 -3.19 -1.50 -23.75
CA ASP A 126 -4.51 -0.99 -23.33
C ASP A 126 -5.11 -1.88 -22.24
N ARG A 127 -5.07 -1.39 -21.02
CA ARG A 127 -5.63 -2.02 -19.81
C ARG A 127 -6.81 -1.23 -19.25
N SER A 128 -7.37 -0.32 -20.04
CA SER A 128 -8.43 0.60 -19.59
C SER A 128 -9.84 0.02 -19.60
N LYS A 129 -10.03 -1.18 -20.17
CA LYS A 129 -11.35 -1.79 -20.31
C LYS A 129 -11.78 -2.47 -19.00
N PRO A 130 -12.86 -2.02 -18.37
CA PRO A 130 -13.36 -2.64 -17.17
C PRO A 130 -13.78 -4.10 -17.42
N PHE A 131 -13.33 -5.02 -16.54
CA PHE A 131 -13.68 -6.44 -16.56
C PHE A 131 -13.19 -7.24 -17.77
N GLU A 132 -12.35 -6.65 -18.62
CA GLU A 132 -11.72 -7.32 -19.77
C GLU A 132 -10.21 -7.40 -19.60
N ALA A 133 -9.60 -8.51 -20.00
CA ALA A 133 -8.15 -8.64 -20.06
C ALA A 133 -7.60 -7.80 -21.24
N PRO A 134 -6.34 -7.33 -21.16
CA PRO A 134 -5.37 -7.59 -20.09
C PRO A 134 -5.59 -6.69 -18.86
N TYR A 135 -5.37 -7.27 -17.68
CA TYR A 135 -5.47 -6.52 -16.42
C TYR A 135 -4.12 -5.93 -16.00
N GLN A 136 -4.17 -4.84 -15.23
CA GLN A 136 -2.97 -4.31 -14.58
C GLN A 136 -2.36 -5.40 -13.67
N PRO A 137 -1.10 -5.79 -13.86
CA PRO A 137 -0.42 -6.68 -12.93
C PRO A 137 -0.38 -6.06 -11.52
N SER A 138 -0.59 -6.91 -10.52
CA SER A 138 -0.64 -6.49 -9.12
C SER A 138 -0.11 -7.59 -8.21
N VAL A 139 0.51 -7.20 -7.11
CA VAL A 139 1.00 -8.11 -6.08
C VAL A 139 -0.10 -8.95 -5.43
N ALA A 140 -1.36 -8.53 -5.53
CA ALA A 140 -2.51 -9.28 -5.01
C ALA A 140 -2.66 -10.70 -5.56
N ARG A 141 -2.01 -11.00 -6.69
CA ARG A 141 -1.99 -12.36 -7.27
C ARG A 141 -1.07 -13.31 -6.50
N TYR A 142 -0.12 -12.77 -5.73
CA TYR A 142 1.01 -13.51 -5.18
C TYR A 142 1.07 -13.48 -3.65
N THR A 143 0.30 -12.61 -3.00
CA THR A 143 0.23 -12.54 -1.54
C THR A 143 -1.11 -12.02 -1.03
N GLU A 144 -1.53 -12.50 0.13
CA GLU A 144 -2.66 -11.96 0.87
C GLU A 144 -2.26 -10.76 1.76
N ASN A 145 -0.96 -10.56 2.00
CA ASN A 145 -0.42 -9.48 2.79
C ASN A 145 -0.33 -8.18 1.98
N CYS A 146 -1.46 -7.69 1.46
CA CYS A 146 -1.43 -6.51 0.60
C CYS A 146 -2.56 -5.51 0.85
N ILE A 147 -2.18 -4.24 0.68
CA ILE A 147 -3.04 -3.05 0.69
C ILE A 147 -2.80 -2.32 -0.63
N HIS A 148 -3.87 -1.93 -1.31
CA HIS A 148 -3.82 -1.14 -2.53
C HIS A 148 -4.36 0.26 -2.28
N LEU A 149 -3.64 1.26 -2.78
CA LEU A 149 -4.08 2.66 -2.77
C LEU A 149 -4.56 3.03 -4.17
N LEU A 150 -5.87 3.08 -4.37
CA LEU A 150 -6.51 3.38 -5.65
C LEU A 150 -7.01 4.81 -5.64
N SER A 151 -6.47 5.66 -6.52
CA SER A 151 -6.74 7.10 -6.50
C SER A 151 -7.58 7.58 -7.67
N GLY A 152 -8.65 8.33 -7.40
CA GLY A 152 -9.38 9.06 -8.42
C GLY A 152 -8.60 10.24 -9.02
N SER A 153 -7.51 10.66 -8.38
CA SER A 153 -6.77 11.87 -8.77
C SER A 153 -6.22 11.84 -10.18
N LYS A 154 -5.70 10.69 -10.62
CA LYS A 154 -5.06 10.53 -11.94
C LYS A 154 -5.96 9.80 -12.91
N MET A 155 -6.46 8.64 -12.53
CA MET A 155 -7.31 7.78 -13.35
C MET A 155 -8.55 8.51 -13.90
N PHE A 156 -9.15 9.39 -13.09
CA PHE A 156 -10.34 10.16 -13.48
C PHE A 156 -10.10 11.67 -13.56
N SER A 157 -8.84 12.13 -13.55
CA SER A 157 -8.49 13.57 -13.50
C SER A 157 -9.21 14.31 -12.36
N TYR A 158 -9.41 13.67 -11.22
CA TYR A 158 -10.29 14.11 -10.14
C TYR A 158 -9.52 14.52 -8.88
N ALA A 159 -8.31 15.05 -9.07
CA ALA A 159 -7.37 15.34 -7.98
C ALA A 159 -7.93 16.31 -6.92
N GLY A 160 -8.67 17.32 -7.35
CA GLY A 160 -9.24 18.35 -6.46
C GLY A 160 -10.33 17.83 -5.53
N GLN A 161 -11.00 16.74 -5.89
CA GLN A 161 -12.13 16.18 -5.13
C GLN A 161 -11.70 15.29 -3.96
N ARG A 162 -10.40 15.02 -3.83
CA ARG A 162 -9.84 14.29 -2.70
C ARG A 162 -10.50 12.94 -2.43
N ILE A 163 -10.65 12.10 -3.45
CA ILE A 163 -11.26 10.77 -3.34
C ILE A 163 -10.28 9.68 -3.78
N ALA A 164 -10.18 8.66 -2.96
CA ALA A 164 -9.45 7.42 -3.20
C ALA A 164 -10.07 6.31 -2.38
N VAL A 165 -9.60 5.10 -2.58
CA VAL A 165 -9.93 3.96 -1.72
C VAL A 165 -8.68 3.22 -1.31
N VAL A 166 -8.71 2.70 -0.09
CA VAL A 166 -7.82 1.64 0.36
C VAL A 166 -8.54 0.33 0.17
N ALA A 167 -7.99 -0.55 -0.66
CA ALA A 167 -8.49 -1.91 -0.84
C ALA A 167 -7.51 -2.88 -0.19
N MET A 168 -7.98 -3.74 0.70
CA MET A 168 -7.14 -4.73 1.35
C MET A 168 -7.65 -6.15 1.16
N ASN A 169 -6.73 -7.12 1.18
CA ASN A 169 -7.11 -8.51 1.13
C ASN A 169 -7.96 -8.87 2.34
N PRO A 170 -9.04 -9.68 2.19
CA PRO A 170 -9.90 -10.08 3.31
C PRO A 170 -9.14 -10.80 4.42
N ALA A 171 -8.16 -11.64 4.09
CA ALA A 171 -7.37 -12.35 5.08
C ALA A 171 -6.55 -11.38 5.96
N LEU A 172 -5.96 -10.32 5.35
CA LEU A 172 -5.31 -9.26 6.10
C LEU A 172 -6.31 -8.45 6.92
N ALA A 173 -7.44 -8.08 6.33
CA ALA A 173 -8.47 -7.26 6.97
C ALA A 173 -9.02 -7.90 8.26
N ASP A 174 -9.15 -9.22 8.27
CA ASP A 174 -9.70 -10.00 9.39
C ASP A 174 -8.63 -10.47 10.39
N ARG A 175 -7.34 -10.30 10.08
CA ARG A 175 -6.24 -10.67 10.97
C ARG A 175 -6.22 -9.80 12.21
N CYS A 176 -5.97 -10.42 13.37
CA CYS A 176 -5.82 -9.73 14.65
C CYS A 176 -4.34 -9.56 15.00
N TYR A 177 -4.01 -8.41 15.58
CA TYR A 177 -2.65 -8.03 15.99
C TYR A 177 -2.63 -7.58 17.44
N GLU A 178 -1.65 -8.07 18.20
CA GLU A 178 -1.51 -7.80 19.63
C GLU A 178 -1.30 -6.32 19.94
N GLY A 179 -0.44 -5.64 19.17
CA GLY A 179 -0.20 -4.21 19.34
C GLY A 179 -1.47 -3.35 19.18
N PHE A 180 -2.40 -3.76 18.31
CA PHE A 180 -3.71 -3.10 18.24
C PHE A 180 -4.60 -3.43 19.43
N ALA A 181 -4.61 -4.69 19.86
CA ALA A 181 -5.42 -5.11 20.99
C ALA A 181 -5.01 -4.36 22.27
N GLU A 182 -3.73 -4.27 22.55
CA GLU A 182 -3.18 -3.55 23.70
C GLU A 182 -3.45 -2.04 23.60
N ARG A 183 -3.16 -1.43 22.45
CA ARG A 183 -3.30 0.01 22.26
C ARG A 183 -4.75 0.50 22.33
N TYR A 184 -5.69 -0.26 21.78
CA TYR A 184 -7.08 0.19 21.62
C TYR A 184 -8.09 -0.55 22.50
N GLY A 185 -7.65 -1.52 23.30
CA GLY A 185 -8.50 -2.25 24.22
C GLY A 185 -9.61 -3.07 23.53
N ASN A 186 -9.27 -3.73 22.40
CA ASN A 186 -10.21 -4.48 21.58
C ASN A 186 -9.62 -5.84 21.13
N ASP A 187 -10.25 -6.49 20.13
CA ASP A 187 -9.80 -7.78 19.57
C ASP A 187 -8.56 -7.70 18.67
N GLY A 188 -8.06 -6.50 18.39
CA GLY A 188 -6.88 -6.29 17.55
C GLY A 188 -7.12 -6.44 16.05
N GLN A 189 -8.37 -6.62 15.58
CA GLN A 189 -8.66 -6.83 14.17
C GLN A 189 -8.19 -5.66 13.32
N PHE A 190 -7.44 -5.97 12.21
CA PHE A 190 -6.78 -4.96 11.38
C PHE A 190 -7.78 -3.95 10.82
N ARG A 191 -8.81 -4.39 10.08
CA ARG A 191 -9.77 -3.47 9.44
C ARG A 191 -10.51 -2.60 10.45
N ARG A 192 -10.88 -3.17 11.62
CA ARG A 192 -11.57 -2.42 12.67
C ARG A 192 -10.73 -1.25 13.17
N ASN A 193 -9.47 -1.54 13.48
CA ASN A 193 -8.55 -0.52 13.98
C ASN A 193 -8.17 0.48 12.90
N PHE A 194 -7.94 0.01 11.66
CA PHE A 194 -7.67 0.86 10.52
C PHE A 194 -8.80 1.86 10.25
N ILE A 195 -10.06 1.41 10.26
CA ILE A 195 -11.22 2.26 9.95
C ILE A 195 -11.56 3.17 11.13
N PHE A 196 -11.77 2.62 12.32
CA PHE A 196 -12.37 3.38 13.43
C PHE A 196 -11.34 4.10 14.30
N ASN A 197 -10.17 3.53 14.49
CA ASN A 197 -9.16 4.09 15.38
C ASN A 197 -8.10 4.93 14.65
N ILE A 198 -7.98 4.77 13.32
CA ILE A 198 -7.01 5.52 12.52
C ILE A 198 -7.71 6.44 11.52
N LEU A 199 -8.42 5.92 10.52
CA LEU A 199 -9.01 6.77 9.48
C LEU A 199 -10.08 7.72 10.00
N TYR A 200 -10.99 7.24 10.83
CA TYR A 200 -12.07 8.05 11.39
C TYR A 200 -11.53 9.22 12.21
N VAL A 201 -10.46 8.99 12.96
CA VAL A 201 -9.80 10.04 13.75
C VAL A 201 -9.12 11.10 12.88
N LEU A 202 -8.67 10.71 11.67
CA LEU A 202 -8.02 11.65 10.75
C LEU A 202 -8.98 12.62 10.05
N SER A 203 -10.22 12.19 9.75
CA SER A 203 -11.13 13.04 8.95
C SER A 203 -12.62 12.86 9.21
N SER A 204 -13.03 11.93 10.09
CA SER A 204 -14.44 11.58 10.36
C SER A 204 -15.25 11.14 9.13
N GLY A 205 -14.66 11.12 7.95
CA GLY A 205 -15.32 10.70 6.69
C GLY A 205 -14.65 11.25 5.45
N VAL A 206 -15.29 11.03 4.31
CA VAL A 206 -14.82 11.39 2.96
C VAL A 206 -15.86 12.21 2.22
N PRO A 207 -15.46 13.05 1.24
CA PRO A 207 -16.39 13.86 0.48
C PRO A 207 -17.49 13.04 -0.18
N HIS A 208 -18.72 13.23 0.24
CA HIS A 208 -19.89 12.47 -0.22
C HIS A 208 -20.18 12.69 -1.72
N SER A 209 -20.14 13.96 -2.17
CA SER A 209 -20.34 14.31 -3.59
C SER A 209 -19.31 13.66 -4.50
N ALA A 210 -18.05 13.55 -4.05
CA ALA A 210 -17.00 12.92 -4.83
C ALA A 210 -17.19 11.39 -4.98
N GLN A 211 -17.76 10.74 -3.97
CA GLN A 211 -18.11 9.31 -4.05
C GLN A 211 -19.22 9.07 -5.07
N TYR A 212 -20.28 9.88 -5.03
CA TYR A 212 -21.39 9.77 -5.99
C TYR A 212 -20.97 10.05 -7.43
N ALA A 213 -20.05 10.95 -7.64
CA ALA A 213 -19.59 11.27 -8.99
C ALA A 213 -18.71 10.18 -9.63
N LEU A 214 -18.19 9.23 -8.83
CA LEU A 214 -17.39 8.10 -9.31
C LEU A 214 -18.18 6.77 -9.33
N ALA A 215 -19.37 6.73 -8.74
CA ALA A 215 -20.23 5.56 -8.74
C ALA A 215 -21.07 5.45 -10.00
#